data_77cfa94b4cac809e5b65cdd9babb2a8d
#
_entry.id   77cfa94b4cac809e5b65cdd9babb2a8d
#
_cell.length_a   1.000
_cell.length_b   1.000
_cell.length_c   1.000
_cell.angle_alpha   90.00
_cell.angle_beta   90.00
_cell.angle_gamma   90.00
#
_symmetry.space_group_name_H-M   'P 1'
#
loop_
_entity.id
_entity.type
_entity.pdbx_description
1 polymer ?
#
loop_
_entity_poly.entity_id
_entity_poly.type
_entity_poly.pdbx_seq_one_letter_code
_entity_poly.pdbx_strand_id
1 'polypeptide(L)'
;MSSSTPATAPKALPKVLTDAWRAALAAEQQAVFGYQLLGPRLGYNDQSLAQTMGSSHEVLRDAVGASMVAVAVTPVAPLPDYPSLYPVTSQSQARKLAIRLEDDCATAWRVLYATAAGIVPASSAAVIRTQAQQGLIAAATRATTWRLRAGVAPAVTAFPGID
;
A
#
# COMPACT_ATOMS: atom_id res chain seq x y z
N MET A 1 33.06 32.73 24.03
CA MET A 1 32.48 32.83 22.67
C MET A 1 32.11 31.43 22.24
N SER A 2 30.80 31.10 22.36
CA SER A 2 30.30 29.76 21.99
C SER A 2 30.00 29.79 20.49
N SER A 3 30.79 29.06 19.70
CA SER A 3 30.58 28.89 18.27
C SER A 3 29.43 27.89 18.06
N SER A 4 28.25 28.39 17.74
CA SER A 4 27.13 27.54 17.30
C SER A 4 27.44 27.03 15.89
N THR A 5 27.76 25.75 15.77
CA THR A 5 27.86 25.07 14.47
C THR A 5 26.45 25.08 13.81
N PRO A 6 26.30 25.61 12.58
CA PRO A 6 25.02 25.60 11.92
C PRO A 6 24.59 24.15 11.68
N ALA A 7 23.39 23.79 12.14
CA ALA A 7 22.79 22.49 11.85
C ALA A 7 22.60 22.39 10.33
N THR A 8 23.24 21.42 9.69
CA THR A 8 23.08 21.13 8.28
C THR A 8 21.61 20.74 8.04
N ALA A 9 20.91 21.47 7.19
CA ALA A 9 19.53 21.17 6.81
C ALA A 9 19.43 19.71 6.29
N PRO A 10 18.41 18.96 6.65
CA PRO A 10 18.26 17.58 6.20
C PRO A 10 18.24 17.55 4.67
N LYS A 11 19.07 16.67 4.11
CA LYS A 11 19.16 16.49 2.65
C LYS A 11 17.81 15.95 2.15
N ALA A 12 17.22 16.61 1.14
CA ALA A 12 15.98 16.18 0.54
C ALA A 12 16.08 14.74 -0.01
N LEU A 13 15.01 13.98 0.15
CA LEU A 13 14.94 12.62 -0.38
C LEU A 13 14.97 12.63 -1.92
N PRO A 14 15.59 11.64 -2.58
CA PRO A 14 15.61 11.53 -4.03
C PRO A 14 14.19 11.46 -4.61
N LYS A 15 13.98 12.13 -5.75
CA LYS A 15 12.66 12.17 -6.41
C LYS A 15 12.10 10.79 -6.71
N VAL A 16 12.94 9.86 -7.18
CA VAL A 16 12.53 8.48 -7.48
C VAL A 16 11.96 7.78 -6.25
N LEU A 17 12.53 8.03 -5.06
CA LEU A 17 12.04 7.47 -3.81
C LEU A 17 10.71 8.10 -3.38
N THR A 18 10.60 9.43 -3.48
CA THR A 18 9.35 10.12 -3.10
C THR A 18 8.21 9.79 -4.06
N ASP A 19 8.48 9.58 -5.35
CA ASP A 19 7.48 9.17 -6.34
C ASP A 19 7.01 7.73 -6.07
N ALA A 20 7.92 6.80 -5.79
CA ALA A 20 7.56 5.42 -5.41
C ALA A 20 6.75 5.39 -4.11
N TRP A 21 7.07 6.26 -3.14
CA TRP A 21 6.33 6.34 -1.88
C TRP A 21 4.92 6.90 -2.08
N ARG A 22 4.76 7.92 -2.94
CA ARG A 22 3.43 8.42 -3.34
C ARG A 22 2.60 7.37 -4.07
N ALA A 23 3.24 6.55 -4.92
CA ALA A 23 2.57 5.45 -5.61
C ALA A 23 2.05 4.39 -4.62
N ALA A 24 2.83 4.05 -3.60
CA ALA A 24 2.39 3.14 -2.53
C ALA A 24 1.20 3.73 -1.75
N LEU A 25 1.25 5.02 -1.40
CA LEU A 25 0.12 5.71 -0.76
C LEU A 25 -1.13 5.71 -1.65
N ALA A 26 -0.98 5.97 -2.95
CA ALA A 26 -2.09 5.95 -3.90
C ALA A 26 -2.74 4.55 -4.01
N ALA A 27 -1.96 3.48 -3.97
CA ALA A 27 -2.47 2.11 -3.95
C ALA A 27 -3.29 1.83 -2.68
N GLU A 28 -2.83 2.27 -1.51
CA GLU A 28 -3.59 2.15 -0.26
C GLU A 28 -4.90 2.96 -0.30
N GLN A 29 -4.89 4.16 -0.87
CA GLN A 29 -6.09 4.97 -1.05
C GLN A 29 -7.11 4.28 -1.97
N GLN A 30 -6.64 3.70 -3.07
CA GLN A 30 -7.48 2.91 -3.98
C GLN A 30 -8.05 1.67 -3.28
N ALA A 31 -7.24 0.98 -2.46
CA ALA A 31 -7.69 -0.17 -1.68
C ALA A 31 -8.79 0.22 -0.68
N VAL A 32 -8.63 1.30 0.08
CA VAL A 32 -9.67 1.82 0.99
C VAL A 32 -10.99 2.03 0.25
N PHE A 33 -10.98 2.71 -0.89
CA PHE A 33 -12.17 2.92 -1.72
C PHE A 33 -12.74 1.60 -2.23
N GLY A 34 -11.89 0.72 -2.75
CA GLY A 34 -12.30 -0.57 -3.29
C GLY A 34 -12.94 -1.49 -2.26
N TYR A 35 -12.44 -1.52 -1.03
CA TYR A 35 -13.01 -2.32 0.06
C TYR A 35 -14.42 -1.83 0.47
N GLN A 36 -14.69 -0.53 0.40
CA GLN A 36 -16.04 0.02 0.59
C GLN A 36 -16.98 -0.41 -0.53
N LEU A 37 -16.48 -0.48 -1.77
CA LEU A 37 -17.25 -0.86 -2.95
C LEU A 37 -17.59 -2.36 -2.97
N LEU A 38 -16.64 -3.23 -2.62
CA LEU A 38 -16.81 -4.68 -2.68
C LEU A 38 -17.58 -5.26 -1.48
N GLY A 39 -17.50 -4.63 -0.31
CA GLY A 39 -18.08 -5.13 0.93
C GLY A 39 -19.56 -5.50 0.83
N PRO A 40 -20.45 -4.62 0.30
CA PRO A 40 -21.89 -4.92 0.18
C PRO A 40 -22.23 -6.09 -0.78
N ARG A 41 -21.28 -6.57 -1.57
CA ARG A 41 -21.46 -7.67 -2.55
C ARG A 41 -21.00 -9.02 -2.01
N LEU A 42 -20.43 -9.05 -0.82
CA LEU A 42 -19.91 -10.26 -0.17
C LEU A 42 -20.97 -10.90 0.73
N GLY A 43 -20.86 -12.21 0.94
CA GLY A 43 -21.62 -12.90 1.99
C GLY A 43 -21.09 -12.56 3.39
N TYR A 44 -21.87 -12.83 4.42
CA TYR A 44 -21.64 -12.42 5.81
C TYR A 44 -20.19 -12.63 6.32
N ASN A 45 -19.66 -13.83 6.13
CA ASN A 45 -18.29 -14.16 6.60
C ASN A 45 -17.20 -13.36 5.84
N ASP A 46 -17.41 -13.08 4.57
CA ASP A 46 -16.47 -12.32 3.75
C ASP A 46 -16.63 -10.82 3.97
N GLN A 47 -17.84 -10.34 4.34
CA GLN A 47 -18.06 -8.94 4.71
C GLN A 47 -17.25 -8.54 5.94
N SER A 48 -17.28 -9.36 6.99
CA SER A 48 -16.50 -9.13 8.21
C SER A 48 -14.99 -9.10 7.91
N LEU A 49 -14.51 -10.02 7.07
CA LEU A 49 -13.13 -10.05 6.62
C LEU A 49 -12.77 -8.78 5.83
N ALA A 50 -13.62 -8.39 4.87
CA ALA A 50 -13.42 -7.18 4.07
C ALA A 50 -13.39 -5.92 4.93
N GLN A 51 -14.26 -5.82 5.94
CA GLN A 51 -14.26 -4.69 6.88
C GLN A 51 -12.95 -4.61 7.65
N THR A 52 -12.46 -5.74 8.19
CA THR A 52 -11.18 -5.80 8.90
C THR A 52 -10.01 -5.39 8.01
N MET A 53 -9.97 -5.90 6.77
CA MET A 53 -8.90 -5.58 5.83
C MET A 53 -8.98 -4.13 5.35
N GLY A 54 -10.19 -3.62 5.08
CA GLY A 54 -10.42 -2.22 4.72
C GLY A 54 -9.91 -1.26 5.80
N SER A 55 -10.25 -1.54 7.07
CA SER A 55 -9.74 -0.75 8.21
C SER A 55 -8.21 -0.83 8.33
N SER A 56 -7.60 -1.98 8.00
CA SER A 56 -6.14 -2.09 7.98
C SER A 56 -5.50 -1.20 6.90
N HIS A 57 -6.12 -1.07 5.73
CA HIS A 57 -5.69 -0.13 4.69
C HIS A 57 -5.84 1.32 5.14
N GLU A 58 -6.92 1.67 5.84
CA GLU A 58 -7.10 3.04 6.40
C GLU A 58 -5.97 3.40 7.35
N VAL A 59 -5.65 2.51 8.30
CA VAL A 59 -4.55 2.69 9.25
C VAL A 59 -3.21 2.84 8.53
N LEU A 60 -2.94 1.98 7.53
CA LEU A 60 -1.67 2.02 6.79
C LEU A 60 -1.56 3.29 5.94
N ARG A 61 -2.61 3.67 5.22
CA ARG A 61 -2.71 4.93 4.47
C ARG A 61 -2.36 6.13 5.35
N ASP A 62 -2.97 6.22 6.53
CA ASP A 62 -2.79 7.35 7.44
C ASP A 62 -1.37 7.37 8.02
N ALA A 63 -0.81 6.21 8.38
CA ALA A 63 0.56 6.08 8.85
C ALA A 63 1.58 6.48 7.77
N VAL A 64 1.34 6.09 6.51
CA VAL A 64 2.20 6.48 5.37
C VAL A 64 2.15 7.98 5.15
N GLY A 65 0.95 8.57 5.11
CA GLY A 65 0.76 10.02 4.96
C GLY A 65 1.48 10.80 6.06
N ALA A 66 1.33 10.39 7.31
CA ALA A 66 2.02 11.01 8.46
C ALA A 66 3.55 10.89 8.33
N SER A 67 4.06 9.73 7.92
CA SER A 67 5.50 9.52 7.72
C SER A 67 6.06 10.42 6.62
N MET A 68 5.31 10.64 5.54
CA MET A 68 5.71 11.56 4.45
C MET A 68 5.78 13.00 4.95
N VAL A 69 4.75 13.47 5.66
CA VAL A 69 4.69 14.82 6.23
C VAL A 69 5.85 15.07 7.20
N ALA A 70 6.18 14.08 8.02
CA ALA A 70 7.29 14.19 9.00
C ALA A 70 8.66 14.47 8.37
N VAL A 71 8.84 14.14 7.09
CA VAL A 71 10.08 14.40 6.34
C VAL A 71 9.89 15.44 5.22
N ALA A 72 8.86 16.28 5.34
CA ALA A 72 8.52 17.35 4.39
C ALA A 72 8.24 16.86 2.95
N VAL A 73 7.76 15.64 2.80
CA VAL A 73 7.24 15.09 1.53
C VAL A 73 5.73 15.27 1.50
N THR A 74 5.21 15.95 0.49
CA THR A 74 3.76 16.13 0.31
C THR A 74 3.11 14.81 -0.11
N PRO A 75 2.15 14.27 0.68
CA PRO A 75 1.36 13.10 0.29
C PRO A 75 0.52 13.39 -0.96
N VAL A 76 0.25 12.35 -1.76
CA VAL A 76 -0.72 12.42 -2.85
C VAL A 76 -2.14 12.44 -2.25
N ALA A 77 -3.02 13.30 -2.80
CA ALA A 77 -4.43 13.31 -2.42
C ALA A 77 -5.16 12.09 -3.00
N PRO A 78 -6.15 11.51 -2.29
CA PRO A 78 -7.00 10.48 -2.85
C PRO A 78 -7.79 11.01 -4.04
N LEU A 79 -8.07 10.14 -5.02
CA LEU A 79 -8.95 10.51 -6.12
C LEU A 79 -10.41 10.52 -5.64
N PRO A 80 -11.27 11.35 -6.24
CA PRO A 80 -12.70 11.38 -5.90
C PRO A 80 -13.43 10.11 -6.33
N ASP A 81 -12.89 9.38 -7.31
CA ASP A 81 -13.43 8.13 -7.84
C ASP A 81 -12.33 7.29 -8.50
N TYR A 82 -12.58 5.98 -8.60
CA TYR A 82 -11.70 4.99 -9.24
C TYR A 82 -12.49 4.17 -10.27
N PRO A 83 -12.75 4.70 -11.46
CA PRO A 83 -13.61 4.04 -12.49
C PRO A 83 -13.15 2.63 -12.88
N SER A 84 -11.84 2.34 -12.79
CA SER A 84 -11.28 1.02 -13.07
C SER A 84 -11.74 -0.08 -12.10
N LEU A 85 -12.34 0.26 -10.97
CA LEU A 85 -12.84 -0.70 -9.98
C LEU A 85 -14.27 -1.19 -10.29
N TYR A 86 -14.97 -0.55 -11.20
CA TYR A 86 -16.35 -0.89 -11.58
C TYR A 86 -16.42 -1.78 -12.83
N PRO A 87 -17.54 -2.49 -13.02
CA PRO A 87 -18.62 -2.73 -12.05
C PRO A 87 -18.29 -3.87 -11.09
N VAL A 88 -18.90 -3.85 -9.89
CA VAL A 88 -18.90 -4.97 -8.94
C VAL A 88 -20.35 -5.36 -8.65
N THR A 89 -20.83 -6.42 -9.29
CA THR A 89 -22.25 -6.82 -9.24
C THR A 89 -22.49 -8.18 -8.60
N SER A 90 -21.44 -8.95 -8.31
CA SER A 90 -21.51 -10.29 -7.72
C SER A 90 -20.42 -10.54 -6.68
N GLN A 91 -20.65 -11.54 -5.83
CA GLN A 91 -19.68 -12.00 -4.84
C GLN A 91 -18.35 -12.46 -5.48
N SER A 92 -18.44 -13.14 -6.63
CA SER A 92 -17.26 -13.57 -7.37
C SER A 92 -16.42 -12.38 -7.86
N GLN A 93 -17.09 -11.34 -8.39
CA GLN A 93 -16.41 -10.12 -8.82
C GLN A 93 -15.82 -9.35 -7.63
N ALA A 94 -16.52 -9.31 -6.49
CA ALA A 94 -16.02 -8.68 -5.28
C ALA A 94 -14.73 -9.37 -4.78
N ARG A 95 -14.69 -10.71 -4.74
CA ARG A 95 -13.47 -11.45 -4.39
C ARG A 95 -12.32 -11.22 -5.37
N LYS A 96 -12.60 -11.20 -6.68
CA LYS A 96 -11.60 -10.88 -7.70
C LYS A 96 -11.06 -9.47 -7.56
N LEU A 97 -11.92 -8.50 -7.26
CA LEU A 97 -11.52 -7.14 -6.99
C LEU A 97 -10.61 -7.06 -5.75
N ALA A 98 -10.96 -7.76 -4.66
CA ALA A 98 -10.12 -7.81 -3.47
C ALA A 98 -8.72 -8.36 -3.77
N ILE A 99 -8.62 -9.46 -4.52
CA ILE A 99 -7.32 -10.01 -4.95
C ILE A 99 -6.53 -8.96 -5.73
N ARG A 100 -7.16 -8.30 -6.72
CA ARG A 100 -6.49 -7.28 -7.54
C ARG A 100 -5.98 -6.10 -6.70
N LEU A 101 -6.79 -5.60 -5.76
CA LEU A 101 -6.39 -4.50 -4.89
C LEU A 101 -5.16 -4.85 -4.04
N GLU A 102 -5.11 -6.07 -3.52
CA GLU A 102 -3.96 -6.53 -2.74
C GLU A 102 -2.72 -6.75 -3.62
N ASP A 103 -2.88 -7.25 -4.85
CA ASP A 103 -1.78 -7.40 -5.81
C ASP A 103 -1.23 -6.03 -6.25
N ASP A 104 -2.10 -5.06 -6.51
CA ASP A 104 -1.72 -3.68 -6.82
C ASP A 104 -0.93 -3.05 -5.65
N CYS A 105 -1.40 -3.23 -4.40
CA CYS A 105 -0.67 -2.79 -3.21
C CYS A 105 0.68 -3.51 -3.09
N ALA A 106 0.73 -4.82 -3.26
CA ALA A 106 1.98 -5.59 -3.20
C ALA A 106 2.99 -5.09 -4.24
N THR A 107 2.54 -4.82 -5.46
CA THR A 107 3.37 -4.26 -6.53
C THR A 107 3.94 -2.89 -6.14
N ALA A 108 3.11 -1.98 -5.66
CA ALA A 108 3.54 -0.64 -5.25
C ALA A 108 4.54 -0.69 -4.07
N TRP A 109 4.26 -1.51 -3.06
CA TRP A 109 5.15 -1.70 -1.92
C TRP A 109 6.48 -2.35 -2.29
N ARG A 110 6.48 -3.31 -3.22
CA ARG A 110 7.71 -3.93 -3.74
C ARG A 110 8.58 -2.92 -4.48
N VAL A 111 7.98 -2.08 -5.32
CA VAL A 111 8.70 -1.02 -6.04
C VAL A 111 9.32 -0.05 -5.03
N LEU A 112 8.57 0.38 -4.03
CA LEU A 112 9.09 1.25 -2.98
C LEU A 112 10.24 0.60 -2.21
N TYR A 113 10.09 -0.68 -1.84
CA TYR A 113 11.15 -1.43 -1.14
C TYR A 113 12.44 -1.48 -1.96
N ALA A 114 12.34 -1.87 -3.24
CA ALA A 114 13.49 -1.95 -4.14
C ALA A 114 14.17 -0.58 -4.34
N THR A 115 13.36 0.47 -4.51
CA THR A 115 13.87 1.85 -4.64
C THR A 115 14.58 2.30 -3.37
N ALA A 116 13.98 2.06 -2.20
CA ALA A 116 14.58 2.42 -0.91
C ALA A 116 15.86 1.62 -0.59
N ALA A 117 15.94 0.36 -1.06
CA ALA A 117 17.13 -0.47 -0.91
C ALA A 117 18.32 0.05 -1.73
N GLY A 118 18.07 0.73 -2.85
CA GLY A 118 19.10 1.34 -3.69
C GLY A 118 19.62 2.70 -3.21
N ILE A 119 19.05 3.28 -2.14
CA ILE A 119 19.46 4.59 -1.63
C ILE A 119 20.75 4.49 -0.79
N VAL A 120 21.70 5.40 -1.08
CA VAL A 120 22.99 5.48 -0.36
C VAL A 120 23.11 6.86 0.31
N PRO A 121 23.48 6.92 1.61
CA PRO A 121 23.70 5.80 2.52
C PRO A 121 22.37 5.09 2.90
N ALA A 122 22.45 3.79 3.19
CA ALA A 122 21.26 2.97 3.49
C ALA A 122 20.41 3.50 4.66
N SER A 123 21.02 4.21 5.61
CA SER A 123 20.34 4.87 6.75
C SER A 123 19.35 5.94 6.31
N SER A 124 19.56 6.60 5.17
CA SER A 124 18.72 7.69 4.67
C SER A 124 17.31 7.21 4.27
N ALA A 125 17.12 5.93 3.99
CA ALA A 125 15.84 5.35 3.60
C ALA A 125 15.43 4.16 4.48
N ALA A 126 16.06 3.95 5.63
CA ALA A 126 15.85 2.78 6.48
C ALA A 126 14.39 2.65 6.94
N VAL A 127 13.77 3.73 7.40
CA VAL A 127 12.38 3.76 7.87
C VAL A 127 11.43 3.46 6.71
N ILE A 128 11.64 4.06 5.54
CA ILE A 128 10.82 3.86 4.34
C ILE A 128 10.93 2.40 3.88
N ARG A 129 12.14 1.84 3.89
CA ARG A 129 12.37 0.44 3.53
C ARG A 129 11.64 -0.53 4.46
N THR A 130 11.70 -0.30 5.78
CA THR A 130 10.96 -1.10 6.76
C THR A 130 9.45 -1.01 6.54
N GLN A 131 8.91 0.19 6.33
CA GLN A 131 7.51 0.40 6.03
C GLN A 131 7.09 -0.31 4.74
N ALA A 132 7.91 -0.23 3.69
CA ALA A 132 7.66 -0.90 2.42
C ALA A 132 7.65 -2.43 2.55
N GLN A 133 8.58 -2.99 3.32
CA GLN A 133 8.61 -4.43 3.59
C GLN A 133 7.36 -4.90 4.34
N GLN A 134 6.94 -4.16 5.37
CA GLN A 134 5.74 -4.48 6.13
C GLN A 134 4.48 -4.38 5.27
N GLY A 135 4.35 -3.35 4.44
CA GLY A 135 3.24 -3.18 3.50
C GLY A 135 3.17 -4.31 2.49
N LEU A 136 4.30 -4.71 1.91
CA LEU A 136 4.38 -5.84 0.97
C LEU A 136 3.94 -7.16 1.62
N ILE A 137 4.44 -7.48 2.81
CA ILE A 137 4.07 -8.71 3.53
C ILE A 137 2.57 -8.71 3.85
N ALA A 138 2.03 -7.59 4.32
CA ALA A 138 0.62 -7.46 4.64
C ALA A 138 -0.27 -7.65 3.40
N ALA A 139 0.03 -6.99 2.30
CA ALA A 139 -0.71 -7.13 1.04
C ALA A 139 -0.66 -8.57 0.50
N ALA A 140 0.53 -9.19 0.47
CA ALA A 140 0.68 -10.58 0.03
C ALA A 140 -0.13 -11.57 0.89
N THR A 141 -0.18 -11.35 2.19
CA THR A 141 -0.97 -12.18 3.13
C THR A 141 -2.47 -12.04 2.87
N ARG A 142 -2.95 -10.80 2.68
CA ARG A 142 -4.36 -10.54 2.37
C ARG A 142 -4.75 -11.08 0.99
N ALA A 143 -3.89 -10.91 -0.02
CA ALA A 143 -4.09 -11.49 -1.36
C ALA A 143 -4.24 -13.03 -1.29
N THR A 144 -3.36 -13.70 -0.52
CA THR A 144 -3.44 -15.15 -0.30
C THR A 144 -4.78 -15.53 0.33
N THR A 145 -5.24 -14.80 1.34
CA THR A 145 -6.52 -15.03 1.99
C THR A 145 -7.69 -14.93 1.01
N TRP A 146 -7.70 -13.89 0.17
CA TRP A 146 -8.75 -13.71 -0.84
C TRP A 146 -8.70 -14.78 -1.94
N ARG A 147 -7.50 -15.22 -2.37
CA ARG A 147 -7.36 -16.33 -3.33
C ARG A 147 -7.94 -17.63 -2.76
N LEU A 148 -7.67 -17.95 -1.51
CA LEU A 148 -8.28 -19.10 -0.83
C LEU A 148 -9.81 -18.98 -0.79
N ARG A 149 -10.36 -17.82 -0.45
CA ARG A 149 -11.81 -17.56 -0.45
C ARG A 149 -12.44 -17.63 -1.83
N ALA A 150 -11.69 -17.32 -2.87
CA ALA A 150 -12.14 -17.36 -4.26
C ALA A 150 -11.92 -18.72 -4.93
N GLY A 151 -11.24 -19.67 -4.28
CA GLY A 151 -10.88 -20.96 -4.87
C GLY A 151 -9.82 -20.84 -5.98
N VAL A 152 -8.99 -19.79 -5.96
CA VAL A 152 -7.93 -19.55 -6.95
C VAL A 152 -6.67 -20.30 -6.54
N ALA A 153 -6.10 -21.06 -7.49
CA ALA A 153 -4.85 -21.78 -7.31
C ALA A 153 -3.78 -21.29 -8.31
N PRO A 154 -2.53 -21.11 -7.89
CA PRO A 154 -2.06 -21.21 -6.52
C PRO A 154 -2.55 -20.02 -5.67
N ALA A 155 -2.87 -20.28 -4.40
CA ALA A 155 -3.27 -19.20 -3.48
C ALA A 155 -2.08 -18.32 -3.07
N VAL A 156 -0.90 -18.89 -2.98
CA VAL A 156 0.36 -18.19 -2.64
C VAL A 156 1.12 -17.88 -3.93
N THR A 157 1.51 -16.61 -4.08
CA THR A 157 2.39 -16.16 -5.16
C THR A 157 3.84 -16.24 -4.68
N ALA A 158 4.71 -16.89 -5.45
CA ALA A 158 6.12 -17.05 -5.08
C ALA A 158 6.86 -15.71 -4.94
N PHE A 159 6.48 -14.74 -5.79
CA PHE A 159 7.07 -13.40 -5.78
C PHE A 159 5.93 -12.36 -5.81
N PRO A 160 5.40 -11.97 -4.63
CA PRO A 160 4.33 -10.96 -4.57
C PRO A 160 4.76 -9.64 -5.22
N GLY A 161 3.85 -9.06 -6.04
CA GLY A 161 4.12 -7.82 -6.76
C GLY A 161 4.99 -7.97 -8.01
N ILE A 162 5.21 -9.19 -8.50
CA ILE A 162 5.81 -9.51 -9.80
C ILE A 162 4.77 -10.28 -10.60
N ASP A 163 4.22 -9.67 -11.62
CA ASP A 163 3.32 -10.28 -12.60
C ASP A 163 4.07 -10.58 -13.88
#